data_d39dc066022a7b48f1b81533afc324c7
#
_entry.id   d39dc066022a7b48f1b81533afc324c7
#
_cell.length_a   1.000
_cell.length_b   1.000
_cell.length_c   1.000
_cell.angle_alpha   90.00
_cell.angle_beta   90.00
_cell.angle_gamma   90.00
#
_symmetry.space_group_name_H-M   'P 1'
#
loop_
_entity.id
_entity.type
_entity.pdbx_description
1 polymer ?
#
loop_
_entity_poly.entity_id
_entity_poly.type
_entity_poly.pdbx_seq_one_letter_code
_entity_poly.pdbx_strand_id
1 'polypeptide(L)'
;MFSNLWHTIKRNWKMSIRAIPSELDYCDVFEFNADKDFYERTYYKFLRYKDNYAVFENLLTQEKKYIFYADLEKLFTEERTIKTYFIYYESIKNLYKILDLVKNKDVEFYISDNRNGLSKTLSFYKIKQNTKVKDNHIKVYFKENDRYYENDLSIYEFPDELTII
;
A
#
# COMPACT_ATOMS: atom_id res chain seq x y z
N MET A 1 16.25 -2.92 16.31
CA MET A 1 17.15 -3.83 15.59
C MET A 1 16.39 -4.85 14.76
N PHE A 2 15.45 -5.57 15.32
CA PHE A 2 14.60 -6.50 14.58
C PHE A 2 13.79 -5.82 13.48
N SER A 3 13.22 -4.65 13.73
CA SER A 3 12.44 -3.94 12.76
C SER A 3 13.23 -3.60 11.50
N ASN A 4 14.50 -3.20 11.61
CA ASN A 4 15.36 -2.89 10.47
C ASN A 4 15.64 -4.12 9.61
N LEU A 5 15.96 -5.26 10.23
CA LEU A 5 16.16 -6.51 9.53
C LEU A 5 14.88 -6.94 8.82
N TRP A 6 13.76 -6.82 9.51
CA TRP A 6 12.44 -7.18 8.99
C TRP A 6 12.06 -6.34 7.79
N HIS A 7 12.27 -5.02 7.86
CA HIS A 7 12.05 -4.12 6.73
C HIS A 7 12.94 -4.45 5.53
N THR A 8 14.19 -4.80 5.77
CA THR A 8 15.10 -5.20 4.70
C THR A 8 14.61 -6.47 3.99
N ILE A 9 14.17 -7.46 4.73
CA ILE A 9 13.61 -8.69 4.19
C ILE A 9 12.37 -8.38 3.34
N LYS A 10 11.47 -7.55 3.84
CA LYS A 10 10.25 -7.15 3.11
C LYS A 10 10.57 -6.51 1.76
N ARG A 11 11.52 -5.59 1.72
CA ARG A 11 11.90 -4.90 0.49
C ARG A 11 12.47 -5.85 -0.55
N ASN A 12 13.34 -6.76 -0.11
CA ASN A 12 14.09 -7.59 -1.03
C ASN A 12 13.26 -8.71 -1.61
N TRP A 13 12.33 -9.23 -0.88
CA TRP A 13 11.64 -10.45 -1.26
C TRP A 13 10.26 -10.24 -1.84
N LYS A 14 9.63 -9.10 -1.60
CA LYS A 14 8.27 -8.79 -2.11
C LYS A 14 7.27 -9.94 -1.92
N MET A 15 7.45 -10.71 -0.85
CA MET A 15 6.64 -11.89 -0.55
C MET A 15 5.83 -11.66 0.71
N SER A 16 4.85 -12.54 0.93
CA SER A 16 4.21 -12.56 2.23
C SER A 16 5.25 -12.96 3.29
N ILE A 17 5.43 -12.10 4.25
CA ILE A 17 6.38 -12.31 5.33
C ILE A 17 5.58 -12.41 6.62
N ARG A 18 5.91 -13.41 7.42
CA ARG A 18 5.27 -13.61 8.71
C ARG A 18 5.91 -12.66 9.71
N ALA A 19 5.15 -11.67 10.16
CA ALA A 19 5.59 -10.77 11.20
C ALA A 19 5.40 -11.43 12.57
N ILE A 20 6.37 -11.24 13.44
CA ILE A 20 6.20 -11.60 14.85
C ILE A 20 5.43 -10.44 15.50
N PRO A 21 4.38 -10.72 16.30
CA PRO A 21 3.57 -9.64 16.88
C PRO A 21 4.33 -8.56 17.62
N SER A 22 5.44 -8.91 18.27
CA SER A 22 6.31 -7.96 18.96
C SER A 22 7.12 -7.05 18.04
N GLU A 23 7.13 -7.31 16.75
CA GLU A 23 7.94 -6.59 15.76
C GLU A 23 7.11 -5.69 14.85
N LEU A 24 5.83 -5.51 15.14
CA LEU A 24 4.98 -4.63 14.36
C LEU A 24 5.32 -3.17 14.68
N ASP A 25 5.56 -2.38 13.66
CA ASP A 25 5.86 -0.97 13.77
C ASP A 25 4.64 -0.11 13.51
N TYR A 26 4.57 1.03 14.19
CA TYR A 26 3.50 2.00 13.97
C TYR A 26 3.41 2.40 12.50
N CYS A 27 2.20 2.45 11.99
CA CYS A 27 1.87 2.77 10.60
C CYS A 27 2.31 1.74 9.56
N ASP A 28 2.82 0.59 9.95
CA ASP A 28 2.95 -0.52 9.02
C ASP A 28 1.56 -0.95 8.54
N VAL A 29 1.43 -1.17 7.24
CA VAL A 29 0.17 -1.57 6.64
C VAL A 29 0.22 -3.05 6.30
N PHE A 30 -0.86 -3.73 6.64
CA PHE A 30 -1.02 -5.14 6.37
C PHE A 30 -2.21 -5.38 5.46
N GLU A 31 -2.00 -6.24 4.50
CA GLU A 31 -3.01 -6.68 3.57
C GLU A 31 -3.65 -7.96 4.09
N PHE A 32 -4.91 -7.91 4.43
CA PHE A 32 -5.67 -9.07 4.87
C PHE A 32 -6.45 -9.63 3.68
N ASN A 33 -6.59 -10.96 3.62
CA ASN A 33 -7.20 -11.66 2.48
C ASN A 33 -6.45 -11.41 1.16
N ALA A 34 -5.13 -11.47 1.23
CA ALA A 34 -4.25 -11.17 0.09
C ALA A 34 -4.39 -12.17 -1.07
N ASP A 35 -4.99 -13.33 -0.84
CA ASP A 35 -5.30 -14.33 -1.84
C ASP A 35 -6.55 -14.00 -2.67
N LYS A 36 -7.29 -12.96 -2.28
CA LYS A 36 -8.49 -12.50 -2.96
C LYS A 36 -8.18 -11.33 -3.89
N ASP A 37 -9.16 -10.96 -4.73
CA ASP A 37 -9.03 -9.78 -5.57
C ASP A 37 -8.85 -8.52 -4.73
N PHE A 38 -8.18 -7.52 -5.30
CA PHE A 38 -7.85 -6.27 -4.59
C PHE A 38 -9.06 -5.68 -3.87
N TYR A 39 -10.23 -5.64 -4.51
CA TYR A 39 -11.43 -5.02 -3.94
C TYR A 39 -12.07 -5.82 -2.82
N GLU A 40 -11.69 -7.07 -2.64
CA GLU A 40 -12.14 -7.93 -1.55
C GLU A 40 -11.15 -7.96 -0.39
N ARG A 41 -10.00 -7.33 -0.56
CA ARG A 41 -8.99 -7.24 0.49
C ARG A 41 -9.29 -6.09 1.43
N THR A 42 -8.79 -6.22 2.65
CA THR A 42 -8.83 -5.14 3.63
C THR A 42 -7.41 -4.75 3.98
N TYR A 43 -7.22 -3.47 4.13
CA TYR A 43 -5.92 -2.91 4.49
C TYR A 43 -6.03 -2.22 5.83
N TYR A 44 -5.16 -2.64 6.75
CA TYR A 44 -5.13 -2.11 8.10
C TYR A 44 -3.74 -1.58 8.40
N LYS A 45 -3.69 -0.41 9.02
CA LYS A 45 -2.43 0.06 9.60
C LYS A 45 -2.36 -0.36 11.06
N PHE A 46 -1.19 -0.77 11.50
CA PHE A 46 -0.93 -1.05 12.90
C PHE A 46 -0.79 0.25 13.67
N LEU A 47 -1.49 0.37 14.79
CA LEU A 47 -1.40 1.55 15.65
C LEU A 47 -0.51 1.30 16.86
N ARG A 48 -0.82 0.31 17.64
CA ARG A 48 -0.12 0.02 18.91
C ARG A 48 -0.56 -1.30 19.48
N TYR A 49 0.18 -1.74 20.46
CA TYR A 49 -0.26 -2.77 21.38
C TYR A 49 -0.94 -2.10 22.58
N LYS A 50 -2.04 -2.65 23.02
CA LYS A 50 -2.76 -2.19 24.19
C LYS A 50 -3.24 -3.41 24.97
N ASP A 51 -2.79 -3.56 26.22
CA ASP A 51 -3.06 -4.74 27.04
C ASP A 51 -2.62 -6.00 26.26
N ASN A 52 -3.52 -6.93 26.03
CA ASN A 52 -3.25 -8.16 25.29
C ASN A 52 -3.69 -8.09 23.82
N TYR A 53 -3.91 -6.88 23.29
CA TYR A 53 -4.42 -6.67 21.94
C TYR A 53 -3.44 -5.90 21.08
N ALA A 54 -3.40 -6.27 19.81
CA ALA A 54 -2.85 -5.41 18.75
C ALA A 54 -4.01 -4.59 18.18
N VAL A 55 -3.82 -3.30 18.06
CA VAL A 55 -4.84 -2.37 17.56
C VAL A 55 -4.50 -1.97 16.15
N PHE A 56 -5.42 -2.24 15.24
CA PHE A 56 -5.33 -1.88 13.83
C PHE A 56 -6.42 -0.90 13.46
N GLU A 57 -6.18 -0.11 12.43
CA GLU A 57 -7.17 0.80 11.88
C GLU A 57 -7.37 0.51 10.40
N ASN A 58 -8.62 0.34 9.99
CA ASN A 58 -8.97 0.15 8.58
C ASN A 58 -8.66 1.43 7.81
N LEU A 59 -7.94 1.34 6.70
CA LEU A 59 -7.54 2.50 5.92
C LEU A 59 -8.70 3.20 5.23
N LEU A 60 -9.76 2.48 4.90
CA LEU A 60 -10.93 3.05 4.25
C LEU A 60 -11.96 3.58 5.24
N THR A 61 -12.32 2.76 6.22
CA THR A 61 -13.43 3.08 7.13
C THR A 61 -12.97 3.77 8.40
N GLN A 62 -11.67 3.72 8.69
CA GLN A 62 -11.05 4.22 9.91
C GLN A 62 -11.54 3.50 11.18
N GLU A 63 -12.26 2.40 11.01
CA GLU A 63 -12.67 1.57 12.13
C GLU A 63 -11.47 0.85 12.74
N LYS A 64 -11.48 0.78 14.07
CA LYS A 64 -10.43 0.07 14.79
C LYS A 64 -10.80 -1.39 14.97
N LYS A 65 -9.80 -2.24 14.78
CA LYS A 65 -9.90 -3.67 14.99
C LYS A 65 -8.92 -4.08 16.08
N TYR A 66 -9.43 -4.75 17.09
CA TYR A 66 -8.65 -5.26 18.21
C TYR A 66 -8.44 -6.75 18.00
N ILE A 67 -7.21 -7.17 17.81
CA ILE A 67 -6.87 -8.57 17.64
C ILE A 67 -6.10 -9.03 18.86
N PHE A 68 -6.61 -10.07 19.51
CA PHE A 68 -5.96 -10.65 20.67
C PHE A 68 -4.57 -11.14 20.29
N TYR A 69 -3.60 -10.91 21.15
CA TYR A 69 -2.19 -11.19 20.84
C TYR A 69 -1.95 -12.64 20.39
N ALA A 70 -2.58 -13.60 21.07
CA ALA A 70 -2.45 -15.01 20.71
C ALA A 70 -3.08 -15.31 19.34
N ASP A 71 -4.19 -14.64 19.00
CA ASP A 71 -4.85 -14.80 17.70
C ASP A 71 -4.05 -14.13 16.58
N LEU A 72 -3.35 -13.05 16.89
CA LEU A 72 -2.51 -12.36 15.93
C LEU A 72 -1.39 -13.27 15.42
N GLU A 73 -0.70 -13.95 16.31
CA GLU A 73 0.34 -14.90 15.93
C GLU A 73 -0.22 -15.98 15.00
N LYS A 74 -1.38 -16.50 15.34
CA LYS A 74 -2.06 -17.50 14.51
C LYS A 74 -2.38 -16.98 13.11
N LEU A 75 -2.87 -15.75 13.00
CA LEU A 75 -3.17 -15.13 11.71
C LEU A 75 -1.94 -15.03 10.81
N PHE A 76 -0.79 -14.69 11.39
CA PHE A 76 0.44 -14.56 10.63
C PHE A 76 1.11 -15.90 10.30
N THR A 77 0.77 -16.96 11.00
CA THR A 77 1.37 -18.29 10.78
C THR A 77 0.50 -19.21 9.93
N GLU A 78 -0.81 -19.03 9.90
CA GLU A 78 -1.73 -19.83 9.09
C GLU A 78 -1.85 -19.28 7.67
N GLU A 79 -1.31 -20.02 6.70
CA GLU A 79 -1.34 -19.59 5.29
C GLU A 79 -2.72 -19.69 4.63
N ARG A 80 -3.66 -20.41 5.25
CA ARG A 80 -4.93 -20.77 4.60
C ARG A 80 -5.97 -19.65 4.59
N THR A 81 -5.92 -18.75 5.55
CA THR A 81 -6.98 -17.76 5.73
C THR A 81 -6.54 -16.35 5.36
N ILE A 82 -5.35 -15.95 5.75
CA ILE A 82 -4.85 -14.59 5.53
C ILE A 82 -3.37 -14.64 5.18
N LYS A 83 -3.03 -14.04 4.05
CA LYS A 83 -1.65 -13.70 3.70
C LYS A 83 -1.47 -12.22 4.02
N THR A 84 -0.31 -11.88 4.52
CA THR A 84 0.01 -10.49 4.85
C THR A 84 1.23 -10.05 4.07
N TYR A 85 1.17 -8.83 3.57
CA TYR A 85 2.28 -8.17 2.92
C TYR A 85 2.52 -6.86 3.64
N PHE A 86 3.78 -6.45 3.71
CA PHE A 86 4.11 -5.12 4.18
C PHE A 86 3.94 -4.12 3.05
N ILE A 87 3.13 -3.11 3.28
CA ILE A 87 2.84 -2.08 2.30
C ILE A 87 3.04 -0.74 3.01
N TYR A 88 3.59 0.24 2.29
CA TYR A 88 3.73 1.58 2.83
C TYR A 88 2.37 2.25 2.96
N TYR A 89 2.13 2.81 4.14
CA TYR A 89 0.86 3.46 4.47
C TYR A 89 0.47 4.54 3.46
N GLU A 90 1.42 5.43 3.14
CA GLU A 90 1.14 6.55 2.24
C GLU A 90 0.86 6.09 0.80
N SER A 91 1.54 5.05 0.34
CA SER A 91 1.32 4.49 -0.99
C SER A 91 -0.10 3.96 -1.16
N ILE A 92 -0.54 3.13 -0.24
CA ILE A 92 -1.88 2.52 -0.35
C ILE A 92 -2.98 3.57 -0.11
N LYS A 93 -2.74 4.54 0.74
CA LYS A 93 -3.64 5.65 0.97
C LYS A 93 -3.80 6.49 -0.30
N ASN A 94 -2.70 6.79 -0.99
CA ASN A 94 -2.72 7.50 -2.27
C ASN A 94 -3.48 6.71 -3.33
N LEU A 95 -3.26 5.41 -3.41
CA LEU A 95 -3.96 4.54 -4.34
C LEU A 95 -5.46 4.58 -4.11
N TYR A 96 -5.92 4.43 -2.87
CA TYR A 96 -7.34 4.52 -2.56
C TYR A 96 -7.94 5.87 -2.94
N LYS A 97 -7.22 6.95 -2.65
CA LYS A 97 -7.68 8.31 -2.98
C LYS A 97 -7.86 8.47 -4.49
N ILE A 98 -6.90 8.00 -5.26
CA ILE A 98 -6.98 8.08 -6.72
C ILE A 98 -8.10 7.19 -7.27
N LEU A 99 -8.22 5.96 -6.77
CA LEU A 99 -9.29 5.05 -7.21
C LEU A 99 -10.68 5.61 -6.93
N ASP A 100 -10.84 6.33 -5.83
CA ASP A 100 -12.11 7.01 -5.53
C ASP A 100 -12.38 8.14 -6.54
N LEU A 101 -11.37 8.93 -6.85
CA LEU A 101 -11.51 10.04 -7.79
C LEU A 101 -11.76 9.58 -9.23
N VAL A 102 -11.14 8.49 -9.68
CA VAL A 102 -11.29 8.00 -11.06
C VAL A 102 -12.65 7.38 -11.35
N LYS A 103 -13.48 7.16 -10.35
CA LYS A 103 -14.87 6.77 -10.58
C LYS A 103 -15.64 7.80 -11.40
N ASN A 104 -15.26 9.07 -11.29
CA ASN A 104 -15.99 10.19 -11.87
C ASN A 104 -15.24 10.96 -12.95
N LYS A 105 -13.91 10.83 -13.04
CA LYS A 105 -13.09 11.61 -13.99
C LYS A 105 -11.72 10.98 -14.16
N ASP A 106 -11.01 11.40 -15.20
CA ASP A 106 -9.58 11.14 -15.32
C ASP A 106 -8.86 11.88 -14.18
N VAL A 107 -7.82 11.28 -13.65
CA VAL A 107 -6.99 11.88 -12.59
C VAL A 107 -5.58 12.07 -13.11
N GLU A 108 -5.08 13.29 -12.98
CA GLU A 108 -3.70 13.62 -13.28
C GLU A 108 -2.95 13.91 -11.99
N PHE A 109 -1.73 13.44 -11.91
CA PHE A 109 -0.87 13.70 -10.77
C PHE A 109 0.59 13.78 -11.21
N TYR A 110 1.41 14.38 -10.38
CA TYR A 110 2.85 14.39 -10.64
C TYR A 110 3.62 13.94 -9.41
N ILE A 111 4.81 13.43 -9.69
CA ILE A 111 5.81 13.06 -8.70
C ILE A 111 7.00 13.99 -8.89
N SER A 112 7.50 14.55 -7.79
CA SER A 112 8.71 15.37 -7.79
C SER A 112 9.90 14.49 -7.42
N ASP A 113 10.88 14.46 -8.30
CA ASP A 113 12.14 13.73 -8.06
C ASP A 113 13.24 14.72 -7.69
N ASN A 114 13.78 14.57 -6.49
CA ASN A 114 14.83 15.44 -5.95
C ASN A 114 16.20 14.73 -5.87
N ARG A 115 16.42 13.69 -6.67
CA ARG A 115 17.59 12.82 -6.55
C ARG A 115 18.94 13.54 -6.50
N ASN A 116 19.05 14.67 -7.17
CA ASN A 116 20.34 15.37 -7.29
C ASN A 116 20.44 16.67 -6.52
N GLY A 117 19.41 17.07 -5.75
CA GLY A 117 19.44 18.27 -4.93
C GLY A 117 19.52 19.61 -5.66
N LEU A 118 19.81 19.61 -6.97
CA LEU A 118 20.05 20.81 -7.77
C LEU A 118 18.90 21.16 -8.71
N SER A 119 18.10 20.20 -9.11
CA SER A 119 16.92 20.45 -9.95
C SER A 119 15.81 19.48 -9.58
N LYS A 120 14.59 20.02 -9.49
CA LYS A 120 13.39 19.22 -9.31
C LYS A 120 12.91 18.77 -10.67
N THR A 121 12.92 17.48 -10.93
CA THR A 121 12.30 16.91 -12.11
C THR A 121 10.89 16.48 -11.75
N LEU A 122 9.91 16.95 -12.52
CA LEU A 122 8.53 16.58 -12.34
C LEU A 122 8.17 15.51 -13.37
N SER A 123 7.62 14.40 -12.91
CA SER A 123 7.08 13.34 -13.76
C SER A 123 5.57 13.37 -13.67
N PHE A 124 4.91 13.50 -14.81
CA PHE A 124 3.47 13.63 -14.89
C PHE A 124 2.81 12.33 -15.32
N TYR A 125 1.73 11.99 -14.64
CA TYR A 125 1.00 10.76 -14.85
C TYR A 125 -0.50 11.04 -14.98
N LYS A 126 -1.19 10.11 -15.63
CA LYS A 126 -2.63 10.15 -15.78
C LYS A 126 -3.22 8.76 -15.56
N ILE A 127 -4.32 8.70 -14.85
CA ILE A 127 -5.13 7.49 -14.72
C ILE A 127 -6.51 7.82 -15.27
N LYS A 128 -6.99 7.02 -16.21
CA LYS A 128 -8.26 7.27 -16.87
C LYS A 128 -9.44 6.91 -15.98
N GLN A 129 -10.55 7.59 -16.22
CA GLN A 129 -11.82 7.32 -15.57
C GLN A 129 -12.16 5.83 -15.63
N ASN A 130 -12.69 5.29 -14.54
CA ASN A 130 -13.09 3.90 -14.39
C ASN A 130 -11.96 2.87 -14.46
N THR A 131 -10.71 3.31 -14.37
CA THR A 131 -9.58 2.39 -14.23
C THR A 131 -9.70 1.62 -12.92
N LYS A 132 -9.49 0.32 -12.99
CA LYS A 132 -9.55 -0.58 -11.83
C LYS A 132 -8.26 -1.35 -11.68
N VAL A 133 -7.96 -1.72 -10.46
CA VAL A 133 -6.85 -2.63 -10.17
C VAL A 133 -7.21 -4.02 -10.68
N LYS A 134 -6.30 -4.61 -11.43
CA LYS A 134 -6.44 -5.97 -11.95
C LYS A 134 -5.11 -6.70 -11.79
N ASP A 135 -5.15 -7.88 -11.20
CA ASP A 135 -3.96 -8.70 -10.96
C ASP A 135 -2.84 -7.92 -10.25
N ASN A 136 -3.22 -7.14 -9.24
CA ASN A 136 -2.32 -6.30 -8.45
C ASN A 136 -1.61 -5.20 -9.26
N HIS A 137 -2.15 -4.85 -10.41
CA HIS A 137 -1.63 -3.78 -11.25
C HIS A 137 -2.71 -2.76 -11.57
N ILE A 138 -2.27 -1.54 -11.82
CA ILE A 138 -3.12 -0.44 -12.28
C ILE A 138 -2.50 0.18 -13.52
N LYS A 139 -3.33 0.46 -14.50
CA LYS A 139 -2.90 1.09 -15.74
C LYS A 139 -2.68 2.58 -15.53
N VAL A 140 -1.48 3.04 -15.81
CA VAL A 140 -1.05 4.43 -15.65
C VAL A 140 -0.48 4.90 -16.98
N TYR A 141 -0.72 6.15 -17.32
CA TYR A 141 -0.12 6.80 -18.48
C TYR A 141 0.87 7.85 -17.98
N PHE A 142 2.12 7.74 -18.39
CA PHE A 142 3.08 8.77 -18.06
C PHE A 142 3.37 9.66 -19.26
N LYS A 143 3.60 10.95 -19.00
CA LYS A 143 3.81 11.96 -20.02
C LYS A 143 5.29 12.17 -20.29
N GLU A 144 5.67 12.05 -21.57
CA GLU A 144 7.00 12.35 -22.05
C GLU A 144 6.91 12.99 -23.43
N ASN A 145 7.56 14.15 -23.61
CA ASN A 145 7.54 14.90 -24.88
C ASN A 145 6.10 15.18 -25.38
N ASP A 146 5.21 15.60 -24.48
CA ASP A 146 3.80 15.88 -24.74
C ASP A 146 2.97 14.66 -25.18
N ARG A 147 3.49 13.47 -25.00
CA ARG A 147 2.78 12.22 -25.26
C ARG A 147 2.62 11.41 -24.01
N TYR A 148 1.53 10.65 -23.95
CA TYR A 148 1.27 9.72 -22.85
C TYR A 148 1.59 8.30 -23.29
N TYR A 149 2.33 7.60 -22.45
CA TYR A 149 2.71 6.20 -22.66
C TYR A 149 2.07 5.33 -21.61
N GLU A 150 1.44 4.25 -22.07
CA GLU A 150 0.78 3.29 -21.19
C GLU A 150 1.79 2.43 -20.44
N ASN A 151 1.54 2.22 -19.15
CA ASN A 151 2.33 1.36 -18.30
C ASN A 151 1.43 0.68 -17.27
N ASP A 152 1.74 -0.57 -16.94
CA ASP A 152 1.09 -1.27 -15.85
C ASP A 152 1.96 -1.17 -14.60
N LEU A 153 1.47 -0.44 -13.60
CA LEU A 153 2.17 -0.24 -12.35
C LEU A 153 1.65 -1.21 -11.30
N SER A 154 2.57 -1.92 -10.64
CA SER A 154 2.20 -2.74 -9.50
C SER A 154 1.65 -1.86 -8.37
N ILE A 155 0.59 -2.30 -7.71
CA ILE A 155 0.05 -1.59 -6.53
C ILE A 155 1.08 -1.47 -5.41
N TYR A 156 2.04 -2.40 -5.34
CA TYR A 156 3.11 -2.39 -4.35
C TYR A 156 4.22 -1.39 -4.67
N GLU A 157 4.24 -0.88 -5.90
CA GLU A 157 5.18 0.14 -6.37
C GLU A 157 4.51 1.50 -6.53
N PHE A 158 3.27 1.64 -6.09
CA PHE A 158 2.55 2.90 -6.18
C PHE A 158 3.27 3.97 -5.35
N PRO A 159 3.39 5.20 -5.86
CA PRO A 159 4.19 6.23 -5.17
C PRO A 159 3.58 6.62 -3.82
N ASP A 160 4.47 6.82 -2.84
CA ASP A 160 4.11 7.29 -1.51
C ASP A 160 4.00 8.81 -1.43
N GLU A 161 4.65 9.52 -2.36
CA GLU A 161 4.56 10.97 -2.47
C GLU A 161 4.12 11.35 -3.89
N LEU A 162 3.01 12.04 -3.99
CA LEU A 162 2.50 12.58 -5.24
C LEU A 162 1.62 13.79 -4.99
N THR A 163 1.42 14.59 -6.03
CA THR A 163 0.50 15.73 -6.00
C THR A 163 -0.56 15.55 -7.07
N ILE A 164 -1.82 15.56 -6.68
CA ILE A 164 -2.96 15.48 -7.60
C ILE A 164 -3.21 16.88 -8.16
N ILE A 165 -3.34 16.94 -9.47
CA ILE A 165 -3.58 18.19 -10.17
C ILE A 165 -5.07 18.55 -10.17
#